data_058e935988be91251d5f10456213318c
#
_entry.id   058e935988be91251d5f10456213318c
#
_cell.length_a   1.000
_cell.length_b   1.000
_cell.length_c   1.000
_cell.angle_alpha   90.00
_cell.angle_beta   90.00
_cell.angle_gamma   90.00
#
_symmetry.space_group_name_H-M   'P 1'
#
loop_
_entity.id
_entity.type
_entity.pdbx_description
1 polymer ?
#
loop_
_entity_poly.entity_id
_entity_poly.type
_entity_poly.pdbx_seq_one_letter_code
_entity_poly.pdbx_strand_id
1 'polypeptide(L)'
;MNKIFATIGSGFFKGKRLGLPSLGTTRSTKNILKGSFFDIFRFDLQGAIFIECFGGSGSMAAEALSNGAKFAIAIEKDRDAFKILHENFDCLNADLQKKFNQQNAPELRAINGDTFEI
;
A
#
# COMPACT_ATOMS: atom_id res chain seq x y z
N MET A 1 -9.94 -2.45 22.63
CA MET A 1 -8.83 -3.05 21.90
C MET A 1 -8.19 -2.02 21.00
N ASN A 2 -6.89 -1.87 21.11
CA ASN A 2 -6.19 -0.82 20.37
C ASN A 2 -5.91 -1.29 18.94
N LYS A 3 -6.41 -0.52 17.99
CA LYS A 3 -6.05 -0.72 16.59
C LYS A 3 -4.72 -0.02 16.31
N ILE A 4 -3.93 -0.65 15.47
CA ILE A 4 -2.63 -0.12 15.09
C ILE A 4 -2.73 0.35 13.66
N PHE A 5 -2.13 1.51 13.38
CA PHE A 5 -2.18 2.10 12.06
C PHE A 5 -0.78 2.45 11.58
N ALA A 6 -0.58 2.37 10.27
CA ALA A 6 0.54 2.99 9.60
C ALA A 6 0.02 4.22 8.86
N THR A 7 0.84 5.24 8.77
CA THR A 7 0.44 6.48 8.10
C THR A 7 1.23 6.63 6.81
N ILE A 8 0.54 6.99 5.73
CA ILE A 8 1.22 7.26 4.46
C ILE A 8 1.97 8.58 4.62
N GLY A 9 3.27 8.55 4.33
CA GLY A 9 4.18 9.63 4.67
C GLY A 9 4.35 10.69 3.59
N SER A 10 3.93 10.43 2.35
CA SER A 10 4.18 11.37 1.26
C SER A 10 3.19 11.16 0.12
N GLY A 11 3.14 12.13 -0.79
CA GLY A 11 2.36 12.05 -2.01
C GLY A 11 0.88 12.34 -1.81
N PHE A 12 0.11 11.83 -2.73
CA PHE A 12 -1.33 12.10 -2.84
C PHE A 12 -2.12 11.71 -1.58
N PHE A 13 -1.75 10.61 -0.95
CA PHE A 13 -2.43 10.11 0.24
C PHE A 13 -1.75 10.48 1.54
N LYS A 14 -0.82 11.44 1.53
CA LYS A 14 -0.10 11.84 2.74
C LYS A 14 -1.07 12.06 3.90
N GLY A 15 -0.79 11.43 5.03
CA GLY A 15 -1.61 11.55 6.23
C GLY A 15 -2.70 10.51 6.38
N LYS A 16 -3.00 9.73 5.34
CA LYS A 16 -3.98 8.64 5.44
C LYS A 16 -3.42 7.54 6.32
N ARG A 17 -4.29 6.94 7.12
CA ARG A 17 -3.92 5.82 7.99
C ARG A 17 -4.44 4.51 7.44
N LEU A 18 -3.59 3.50 7.52
CA LEU A 18 -3.91 2.14 7.11
C LEU A 18 -3.91 1.23 8.32
N GLY A 19 -4.93 0.38 8.44
CA GLY A 19 -4.98 -0.60 9.51
C GLY A 19 -3.86 -1.62 9.37
N LEU A 20 -3.29 -2.03 10.50
CA LEU A 20 -2.26 -3.07 10.52
C LEU A 20 -2.85 -4.36 11.06
N PRO A 21 -2.38 -5.52 10.57
CA PRO A 21 -2.97 -6.80 10.95
C PRO A 21 -2.72 -7.20 12.40
N SER A 22 -1.61 -6.78 12.98
CA SER A 22 -1.29 -7.14 14.35
C SER A 22 -0.21 -6.22 14.90
N LEU A 23 0.15 -6.44 16.16
CA LEU A 23 1.31 -5.82 16.77
C LEU A 23 2.56 -6.37 16.11
N GLY A 24 2.82 -5.93 14.90
CA GLY A 24 3.96 -6.39 14.15
C GLY A 24 5.27 -6.10 14.87
N THR A 25 6.20 -6.98 14.71
CA THR A 25 7.47 -6.90 15.40
C THR A 25 8.47 -5.99 14.72
N THR A 26 8.20 -5.57 13.48
CA THR A 26 9.20 -4.90 12.66
C THR A 26 8.73 -3.56 12.11
N ARG A 27 7.73 -2.96 12.71
CA ARG A 27 7.10 -1.77 12.14
C ARG A 27 8.04 -0.58 11.99
N SER A 28 8.79 -0.26 13.04
CA SER A 28 9.67 0.91 13.00
C SER A 28 10.77 0.75 11.96
N THR A 29 11.35 -0.44 11.88
CA THR A 29 12.37 -0.72 10.87
C THR A 29 11.79 -0.59 9.47
N LYS A 30 10.60 -1.13 9.25
CA LYS A 30 9.96 -1.02 7.94
C LYS A 30 9.68 0.42 7.56
N ASN A 31 9.29 1.25 8.52
CA ASN A 31 9.02 2.66 8.24
C ASN A 31 10.30 3.39 7.82
N ILE A 32 11.41 3.12 8.48
CA ILE A 32 12.69 3.72 8.12
C ILE A 32 13.11 3.31 6.71
N LEU A 33 13.03 2.02 6.41
CA LEU A 33 13.39 1.49 5.10
C LEU A 33 12.46 2.04 4.02
N LYS A 34 11.17 2.14 4.33
CA LYS A 34 10.19 2.69 3.40
C LYS A 34 10.54 4.12 3.02
N GLY A 35 10.84 4.95 4.01
CA GLY A 35 11.20 6.34 3.76
C GLY A 35 12.41 6.47 2.86
N SER A 36 13.46 5.71 3.16
CA SER A 36 14.68 5.72 2.34
C SER A 36 14.41 5.26 0.91
N PHE A 37 13.61 4.20 0.75
CA PHE A 37 13.25 3.70 -0.58
C PHE A 37 12.59 4.79 -1.41
N PHE A 38 11.58 5.45 -0.87
CA PHE A 38 10.82 6.43 -1.63
C PHE A 38 11.61 7.73 -1.87
N ASP A 39 12.53 8.07 -1.00
CA ASP A 39 13.44 9.20 -1.25
C ASP A 39 14.33 8.92 -2.46
N ILE A 40 14.81 7.68 -2.60
CA ILE A 40 15.70 7.30 -3.70
C ILE A 40 14.93 7.16 -5.01
N PHE A 41 13.76 6.52 -4.99
CA PHE A 41 13.06 6.11 -6.20
C PHE A 41 11.85 6.98 -6.56
N ARG A 42 11.69 8.12 -5.92
CA ARG A 42 10.49 8.95 -6.09
C ARG A 42 10.17 9.24 -7.56
N PHE A 43 11.17 9.59 -8.35
CA PHE A 43 10.93 9.92 -9.76
C PHE A 43 10.68 8.68 -10.62
N ASP A 44 11.26 7.56 -10.24
CA ASP A 44 11.07 6.31 -10.99
C ASP A 44 9.68 5.73 -10.81
N LEU A 45 8.95 6.15 -9.78
CA LEU A 45 7.60 5.67 -9.52
C LEU A 45 6.55 6.29 -10.45
N GLN A 46 6.87 7.41 -11.09
CA GLN A 46 5.89 8.09 -11.93
C GLN A 46 5.42 7.19 -13.07
N GLY A 47 4.14 6.82 -13.06
CA GLY A 47 3.55 5.95 -14.07
C GLY A 47 3.96 4.49 -13.98
N ALA A 48 4.67 4.09 -12.94
CA ALA A 48 5.19 2.74 -12.80
C ALA A 48 4.14 1.76 -12.27
N ILE A 49 4.42 0.48 -12.46
CA ILE A 49 3.67 -0.60 -11.82
C ILE A 49 4.52 -1.09 -10.65
N PHE A 50 3.95 -1.08 -9.46
CA PHE A 50 4.65 -1.48 -8.24
C PHE A 50 4.05 -2.78 -7.71
N ILE A 51 4.90 -3.75 -7.39
CA ILE A 51 4.44 -5.03 -6.84
C ILE A 51 5.12 -5.25 -5.51
N GLU A 52 4.32 -5.42 -4.47
CA GLU A 52 4.79 -5.71 -3.12
C GLU A 52 4.51 -7.17 -2.81
N CYS A 53 5.58 -7.96 -2.66
CA CYS A 53 5.49 -9.33 -2.18
C CYS A 53 5.45 -9.28 -0.65
N PHE A 54 4.66 -10.10 0.00
CA PHE A 54 4.50 -10.06 1.46
C PHE A 54 3.87 -8.74 1.91
N GLY A 55 2.68 -8.46 1.36
CA GLY A 55 2.05 -7.14 1.46
C GLY A 55 1.69 -6.62 2.84
N GLY A 56 1.39 -7.49 3.81
CA GLY A 56 1.00 -7.04 5.13
C GLY A 56 -0.18 -6.08 5.08
N SER A 57 0.02 -4.84 5.49
CA SER A 57 -1.04 -3.81 5.47
C SER A 57 -1.19 -3.14 4.11
N GLY A 58 -0.27 -3.38 3.20
CA GLY A 58 -0.25 -2.70 1.91
C GLY A 58 0.40 -1.33 1.95
N SER A 59 1.11 -0.99 3.02
CA SER A 59 1.64 0.36 3.18
C SER A 59 2.65 0.74 2.11
N MET A 60 3.49 -0.19 1.67
CA MET A 60 4.45 0.08 0.59
C MET A 60 3.76 0.34 -0.74
N ALA A 61 2.79 -0.50 -1.10
CA ALA A 61 2.06 -0.33 -2.33
C ALA A 61 1.25 0.97 -2.32
N ALA A 62 0.61 1.27 -1.20
CA ALA A 62 -0.15 2.50 -1.06
C ALA A 62 0.75 3.73 -1.16
N GLU A 63 1.94 3.66 -0.54
CA GLU A 63 2.90 4.76 -0.62
C GLU A 63 3.39 4.94 -2.06
N ALA A 64 3.66 3.84 -2.77
CA ALA A 64 4.10 3.91 -4.17
C ALA A 64 3.04 4.58 -5.04
N LEU A 65 1.78 4.18 -4.87
CA LEU A 65 0.69 4.79 -5.63
C LEU A 65 0.52 6.25 -5.27
N SER A 66 0.64 6.57 -3.99
CA SER A 66 0.56 7.94 -3.49
C SER A 66 1.63 8.84 -4.13
N ASN A 67 2.75 8.27 -4.51
CA ASN A 67 3.86 9.00 -5.09
C ASN A 67 3.94 8.88 -6.62
N GLY A 68 2.87 8.42 -7.26
CA GLY A 68 2.76 8.51 -8.71
C GLY A 68 2.71 7.22 -9.49
N ALA A 69 2.81 6.06 -8.85
CA ALA A 69 2.65 4.79 -9.56
C ALA A 69 1.23 4.72 -10.11
N LYS A 70 1.08 4.15 -11.29
CA LYS A 70 -0.25 4.03 -11.91
C LYS A 70 -0.98 2.78 -11.45
N PHE A 71 -0.26 1.80 -10.95
CA PHE A 71 -0.83 0.53 -10.51
C PHE A 71 0.06 -0.02 -9.40
N ALA A 72 -0.53 -0.50 -8.33
CA ALA A 72 0.23 -1.12 -7.26
C ALA A 72 -0.49 -2.38 -6.81
N ILE A 73 0.26 -3.46 -6.68
CA ILE A 73 -0.26 -4.77 -6.29
C ILE A 73 0.44 -5.20 -5.01
N ALA A 74 -0.32 -5.67 -4.03
CA ALA A 74 0.22 -6.27 -2.83
C ALA A 74 -0.25 -7.71 -2.73
N ILE A 75 0.67 -8.62 -2.49
CA ILE A 75 0.39 -10.05 -2.40
C ILE A 75 0.59 -10.48 -0.95
N GLU A 76 -0.44 -11.06 -0.35
CA GLU A 76 -0.41 -11.49 1.04
C GLU A 76 -0.94 -12.89 1.18
N LYS A 77 -0.15 -13.75 1.78
CA LYS A 77 -0.49 -15.16 1.97
C LYS A 77 -1.43 -15.36 3.15
N ASP A 78 -1.22 -14.65 4.25
CA ASP A 78 -2.02 -14.81 5.45
C ASP A 78 -3.43 -14.27 5.24
N ARG A 79 -4.43 -15.10 5.54
CA ARG A 79 -5.82 -14.76 5.26
C ARG A 79 -6.30 -13.57 6.08
N ASP A 80 -5.93 -13.54 7.37
CA ASP A 80 -6.38 -12.44 8.24
C ASP A 80 -5.71 -11.12 7.87
N ALA A 81 -4.42 -11.17 7.57
CA ALA A 81 -3.72 -9.98 7.10
C ALA A 81 -4.26 -9.51 5.76
N PHE A 82 -4.63 -10.44 4.88
CA PHE A 82 -5.21 -10.10 3.59
C PHE A 82 -6.53 -9.34 3.74
N LYS A 83 -7.36 -9.73 4.70
CA LYS A 83 -8.63 -9.02 4.91
C LYS A 83 -8.39 -7.54 5.21
N ILE A 84 -7.41 -7.25 6.06
CA ILE A 84 -7.07 -5.88 6.41
C ILE A 84 -6.49 -5.14 5.21
N LEU A 85 -5.60 -5.80 4.48
CA LEU A 85 -5.04 -5.28 3.24
C LEU A 85 -6.13 -4.90 2.25
N HIS A 86 -7.08 -5.80 2.05
CA HIS A 86 -8.18 -5.60 1.11
C HIS A 86 -9.04 -4.41 1.52
N GLU A 87 -9.36 -4.31 2.81
CA GLU A 87 -10.14 -3.18 3.32
C GLU A 87 -9.42 -1.85 3.12
N ASN A 88 -8.11 -1.83 3.40
CA ASN A 88 -7.31 -0.64 3.18
C ASN A 88 -7.36 -0.21 1.72
N PHE A 89 -7.18 -1.15 0.81
CA PHE A 89 -7.14 -0.84 -0.62
C PHE A 89 -8.51 -0.42 -1.15
N ASP A 90 -9.59 -1.04 -0.65
CA ASP A 90 -10.94 -0.62 -1.05
C ASP A 90 -11.20 0.84 -0.69
N CYS A 91 -10.80 1.25 0.51
CA CYS A 91 -10.97 2.65 0.93
C CYS A 91 -10.17 3.60 0.04
N LEU A 92 -8.92 3.25 -0.25
CA LEU A 92 -8.07 4.11 -1.08
C LEU A 92 -8.56 4.15 -2.52
N ASN A 93 -9.00 3.01 -3.07
CA ASN A 93 -9.55 2.99 -4.42
C ASN A 93 -10.81 3.83 -4.56
N ALA A 94 -11.67 3.83 -3.54
CA ALA A 94 -12.85 4.68 -3.56
C ALA A 94 -12.47 6.16 -3.64
N ASP A 95 -11.45 6.57 -2.88
CA ASP A 95 -10.95 7.94 -2.94
C ASP A 95 -10.36 8.27 -4.31
N LEU A 96 -9.63 7.32 -4.89
CA LEU A 96 -9.02 7.50 -6.21
C LEU A 96 -10.08 7.69 -7.29
N GLN A 97 -11.13 6.88 -7.26
CA GLN A 97 -12.18 6.98 -8.27
C GLN A 97 -12.91 8.33 -8.20
N LYS A 98 -13.09 8.85 -7.00
CA LYS A 98 -13.69 10.16 -6.84
C LYS A 98 -12.82 11.26 -7.43
N LYS A 99 -11.51 11.21 -7.16
CA LYS A 99 -10.59 12.27 -7.60
C LYS A 99 -10.35 12.24 -9.10
N PHE A 100 -10.30 11.07 -9.70
CA PHE A 100 -9.97 10.92 -11.11
C PHE A 100 -11.18 10.66 -12.00
N ASN A 101 -12.39 10.80 -11.45
CA ASN A 101 -13.66 10.63 -12.19
C ASN A 101 -13.73 9.32 -12.95
N GLN A 102 -13.14 8.27 -12.38
CA GLN A 102 -13.12 6.91 -12.95
C GLN A 102 -12.39 6.82 -14.29
N GLN A 103 -11.67 7.86 -14.71
CA GLN A 103 -10.88 7.82 -15.94
C GLN A 103 -9.41 7.86 -15.60
N ASN A 104 -8.67 6.85 -16.07
CA ASN A 104 -7.22 6.75 -15.86
C ASN A 104 -6.82 6.82 -14.38
N ALA A 105 -7.74 6.43 -13.49
CA ALA A 105 -7.44 6.43 -12.07
C ALA A 105 -6.37 5.39 -11.77
N PRO A 106 -5.37 5.74 -10.93
CA PRO A 106 -4.48 4.71 -10.41
C PRO A 106 -5.26 3.66 -9.64
N GLU A 107 -4.74 2.45 -9.56
CA GLU A 107 -5.46 1.36 -8.94
C GLU A 107 -4.56 0.57 -7.99
N LEU A 108 -5.12 0.19 -6.83
CA LEU A 108 -4.51 -0.72 -5.89
C LEU A 108 -5.20 -2.07 -5.98
N ARG A 109 -4.42 -3.14 -5.97
CA ARG A 109 -4.98 -4.49 -6.02
C ARG A 109 -4.35 -5.37 -4.94
N ALA A 110 -5.20 -6.04 -4.17
CA ALA A 110 -4.76 -6.99 -3.15
C ALA A 110 -4.97 -8.41 -3.66
N ILE A 111 -3.96 -9.26 -3.50
CA ILE A 111 -4.04 -10.67 -3.91
C ILE A 111 -3.76 -11.54 -2.69
N ASN A 112 -4.66 -12.48 -2.40
CA ASN A 112 -4.43 -13.46 -1.35
C ASN A 112 -3.78 -14.69 -1.98
N GLY A 113 -2.49 -14.88 -1.71
CA GLY A 113 -1.76 -15.97 -2.29
C GLY A 113 -0.32 -15.99 -1.85
N ASP A 114 0.39 -17.02 -2.30
CA ASP A 114 1.81 -17.16 -2.02
C ASP A 114 2.59 -16.55 -3.19
N THR A 115 3.48 -15.62 -2.87
CA THR A 115 4.29 -14.94 -3.87
C THR A 115 5.03 -15.91 -4.79
N PHE A 116 5.49 -17.04 -4.23
CA PHE A 116 6.27 -18.01 -4.99
C PHE A 116 5.42 -18.95 -5.84
N GLU A 117 4.11 -18.86 -5.76
CA GLU A 117 3.19 -19.71 -6.51
C GLU A 117 2.36 -18.95 -7.55
N ILE A 118 2.51 -17.67 -7.62
CA ILE A 118 1.74 -16.81 -8.53
C ILE A 118 2.42 -16.64 -9.89
#